data_ac114304d581359ed441314791deee3b
#
_entry.id   ac114304d581359ed441314791deee3b
#
_cell.length_a   1.000
_cell.length_b   1.000
_cell.length_c   1.000
_cell.angle_alpha   90.00
_cell.angle_beta   90.00
_cell.angle_gamma   90.00
#
_symmetry.space_group_name_H-M   'P 1'
#
loop_
_entity.id
_entity.type
_entity.pdbx_description
1 polymer ?
#
loop_
_entity_poly.entity_id
_entity_poly.type
_entity_poly.pdbx_seq_one_letter_code
_entity_poly.pdbx_strand_id
1 'polypeptide(L)'
;MKNKQIVFTGINTAKLLDIDDTEIFIDEILVKTEFTALSAGTERANITGEKNIHGIKELCNTEFPRTSGYSGVGTVAAIGNDVKNIAVGDRVIICFGKHKQYNIIKECNAVKIPYDSIPSKQAALTVISTFSMLGVRKTQLEIGESAMVMGLGILGLIAVQIYKAGGAVPVIAVDPNPERRQLAIDIGADYALDPTEADFADRVKQLTLGKGVDAVTEVSGVDKALVQALDCCAKFARVSLLGCTRKPCSEIDFYHQVHYPGVVILGANTWARPLLESRPGAWTHEDDCLAVLKLLATGRLSFDKLINEVHSPIDAPKVYERLVSD
;
A
#
# COMPACT_ATOMS: atom_id res chain seq x y z
N MET A 1 9.88 17.75 -24.08
CA MET A 1 11.18 17.24 -23.50
C MET A 1 11.30 15.75 -23.77
N LYS A 2 12.47 15.25 -24.17
CA LYS A 2 12.71 13.80 -24.31
C LYS A 2 12.73 13.14 -22.94
N ASN A 3 12.03 12.02 -22.80
CA ASN A 3 11.87 11.29 -21.55
C ASN A 3 11.80 9.79 -21.83
N LYS A 4 11.97 8.97 -20.78
CA LYS A 4 11.84 7.51 -20.85
C LYS A 4 10.75 7.04 -19.90
N GLN A 5 9.93 6.08 -20.35
CA GLN A 5 8.81 5.54 -19.56
C GLN A 5 8.65 4.05 -19.77
N ILE A 6 8.33 3.33 -18.68
CA ILE A 6 7.87 1.93 -18.80
C ILE A 6 6.41 1.95 -19.24
N VAL A 7 6.12 1.25 -20.34
CA VAL A 7 4.81 1.16 -20.96
C VAL A 7 4.44 -0.30 -21.20
N PHE A 8 3.25 -0.68 -20.83
CA PHE A 8 2.65 -1.97 -21.19
C PHE A 8 2.03 -1.83 -22.56
N THR A 9 2.70 -2.37 -23.58
CA THR A 9 2.29 -2.25 -24.98
C THR A 9 1.27 -3.31 -25.40
N GLY A 10 1.03 -4.31 -24.58
CA GLY A 10 0.06 -5.39 -24.74
C GLY A 10 0.02 -6.26 -23.49
N ILE A 11 -0.83 -7.27 -23.49
CA ILE A 11 -0.94 -8.24 -22.38
C ILE A 11 0.45 -8.86 -22.14
N ASN A 12 0.87 -8.87 -20.86
CA ASN A 12 2.14 -9.41 -20.38
C ASN A 12 3.38 -8.83 -21.10
N THR A 13 3.26 -7.63 -21.67
CA THR A 13 4.34 -7.03 -22.46
C THR A 13 4.70 -5.64 -21.94
N ALA A 14 5.83 -5.54 -21.22
CA ALA A 14 6.40 -4.28 -20.76
C ALA A 14 7.58 -3.85 -21.64
N LYS A 15 7.70 -2.56 -21.93
CA LYS A 15 8.82 -1.96 -22.67
C LYS A 15 9.23 -0.63 -22.02
N LEU A 16 10.52 -0.32 -22.10
CA LEU A 16 11.02 1.03 -21.85
C LEU A 16 11.01 1.79 -23.18
N LEU A 17 10.20 2.84 -23.25
CA LEU A 17 10.04 3.63 -24.48
C LEU A 17 10.56 5.05 -24.29
N ASP A 18 11.13 5.62 -25.34
CA ASP A 18 11.34 7.05 -25.46
C ASP A 18 10.01 7.73 -25.78
N ILE A 19 9.70 8.77 -25.02
CA ILE A 19 8.47 9.55 -25.15
C ILE A 19 8.81 11.03 -25.22
N ASP A 20 7.90 11.82 -25.78
CA ASP A 20 7.96 13.27 -25.73
C ASP A 20 6.95 13.78 -24.69
N ASP A 21 7.46 14.39 -23.61
CA ASP A 21 6.63 15.08 -22.62
C ASP A 21 6.38 16.53 -22.99
N THR A 22 5.27 17.07 -22.49
CA THR A 22 4.91 18.48 -22.60
C THR A 22 5.85 19.37 -21.77
N GLU A 23 5.70 20.68 -21.88
CA GLU A 23 6.26 21.64 -20.93
C GLU A 23 5.46 21.61 -19.63
N ILE A 24 6.09 22.04 -18.53
CA ILE A 24 5.41 22.14 -17.23
C ILE A 24 4.42 23.31 -17.24
N PHE A 25 3.25 23.11 -16.63
CA PHE A 25 2.29 24.17 -16.39
C PHE A 25 2.67 25.00 -15.15
N ILE A 26 1.95 26.11 -14.95
CA ILE A 26 2.26 27.11 -13.91
C ILE A 26 2.18 26.53 -12.48
N ASP A 27 1.35 25.51 -12.24
CA ASP A 27 1.12 24.84 -10.97
C ASP A 27 1.83 23.46 -10.85
N GLU A 28 2.73 23.16 -11.81
CA GLU A 28 3.42 21.88 -11.90
C GLU A 28 4.90 21.99 -11.57
N ILE A 29 5.47 20.85 -11.20
CA ILE A 29 6.90 20.67 -11.01
C ILE A 29 7.42 19.55 -11.89
N LEU A 30 8.67 19.67 -12.32
CA LEU A 30 9.43 18.61 -12.99
C LEU A 30 10.31 17.92 -11.98
N VAL A 31 10.10 16.65 -11.75
CA VAL A 31 10.89 15.86 -10.81
C VAL A 31 11.76 14.84 -11.58
N LYS A 32 13.06 14.93 -11.41
CA LYS A 32 14.00 13.90 -11.85
C LYS A 32 13.87 12.70 -10.90
N THR A 33 13.31 11.61 -11.40
CA THR A 33 13.05 10.41 -10.61
C THR A 33 14.35 9.70 -10.24
N GLU A 34 14.50 9.33 -8.98
CA GLU A 34 15.59 8.51 -8.48
C GLU A 34 15.15 7.04 -8.37
N PHE A 35 14.00 6.80 -7.72
CA PHE A 35 13.39 5.48 -7.58
C PHE A 35 11.88 5.56 -7.71
N THR A 36 11.31 4.49 -8.25
CA THR A 36 9.88 4.21 -8.16
C THR A 36 9.67 2.83 -7.53
N ALA A 37 8.64 2.69 -6.70
CA ALA A 37 8.30 1.42 -6.08
C ALA A 37 7.30 0.65 -6.94
N LEU A 38 7.52 -0.66 -7.05
CA LEU A 38 6.69 -1.58 -7.78
C LEU A 38 5.76 -2.30 -6.80
N SER A 39 4.45 -2.10 -6.94
CA SER A 39 3.42 -2.80 -6.17
C SER A 39 2.93 -4.01 -6.94
N ALA A 40 3.42 -5.20 -6.61
CA ALA A 40 3.22 -6.42 -7.38
C ALA A 40 1.75 -6.68 -7.79
N GLY A 41 0.80 -6.54 -6.87
CA GLY A 41 -0.63 -6.76 -7.17
C GLY A 41 -1.20 -5.77 -8.17
N THR A 42 -0.87 -4.47 -8.06
CA THR A 42 -1.32 -3.43 -8.97
C THR A 42 -0.66 -3.57 -10.34
N GLU A 43 0.65 -3.79 -10.35
CA GLU A 43 1.42 -3.97 -11.58
C GLU A 43 0.95 -5.19 -12.37
N ARG A 44 0.76 -6.32 -11.68
CA ARG A 44 0.22 -7.55 -12.29
C ARG A 44 -1.16 -7.30 -12.90
N ALA A 45 -2.09 -6.68 -12.15
CA ALA A 45 -3.42 -6.38 -12.67
C ALA A 45 -3.39 -5.49 -13.91
N ASN A 46 -2.47 -4.51 -13.98
CA ASN A 46 -2.31 -3.64 -15.13
C ASN A 46 -1.75 -4.38 -16.36
N ILE A 47 -0.66 -5.13 -16.20
CA ILE A 47 0.01 -5.78 -17.31
C ILE A 47 -0.78 -6.98 -17.87
N THR A 48 -1.54 -7.69 -17.04
CA THR A 48 -2.41 -8.81 -17.47
C THR A 48 -3.70 -8.35 -18.12
N GLY A 49 -4.00 -7.05 -18.12
CA GLY A 49 -5.23 -6.52 -18.69
C GLY A 49 -6.48 -6.74 -17.82
N GLU A 50 -6.31 -6.87 -16.48
CA GLU A 50 -7.44 -7.00 -15.55
C GLU A 50 -8.48 -5.88 -15.79
N LYS A 51 -9.75 -6.25 -15.82
CA LYS A 51 -10.86 -5.33 -16.09
C LYS A 51 -11.21 -4.47 -14.89
N ASN A 52 -11.23 -5.07 -13.70
CA ASN A 52 -11.67 -4.42 -12.45
C ASN A 52 -10.49 -3.73 -11.73
N ILE A 53 -9.70 -2.92 -12.43
CA ILE A 53 -8.57 -2.20 -11.86
C ILE A 53 -8.96 -0.83 -11.27
N HIS A 54 -10.13 -0.31 -11.64
CA HIS A 54 -10.62 0.99 -11.19
C HIS A 54 -11.84 0.83 -10.30
N GLY A 55 -11.95 1.68 -9.25
CA GLY A 55 -13.10 1.67 -8.33
C GLY A 55 -14.42 2.15 -8.98
N ILE A 56 -14.34 2.82 -10.11
CA ILE A 56 -15.49 3.28 -10.92
C ILE A 56 -15.57 2.36 -12.14
N LYS A 57 -16.68 1.60 -12.27
CA LYS A 57 -16.84 0.58 -13.32
C LYS A 57 -16.74 1.16 -14.74
N GLU A 58 -17.24 2.36 -14.94
CA GLU A 58 -17.25 3.08 -16.24
C GLU A 58 -15.84 3.46 -16.71
N LEU A 59 -14.87 3.54 -15.79
CA LEU A 59 -13.46 3.84 -16.07
C LEU A 59 -12.60 2.58 -16.22
N CYS A 60 -13.19 1.39 -16.10
CA CYS A 60 -12.50 0.13 -16.31
C CYS A 60 -12.22 -0.06 -17.81
N ASN A 61 -10.98 0.17 -18.24
CA ASN A 61 -10.53 0.00 -19.60
C ASN A 61 -9.56 -1.18 -19.71
N THR A 62 -9.74 -2.02 -20.72
CA THR A 62 -8.86 -3.16 -21.03
C THR A 62 -7.88 -2.87 -22.16
N GLU A 63 -7.94 -1.70 -22.77
CA GLU A 63 -7.11 -1.33 -23.91
C GLU A 63 -5.65 -1.09 -23.50
N PHE A 64 -4.76 -1.38 -24.43
CA PHE A 64 -3.35 -1.04 -24.39
C PHE A 64 -3.05 0.05 -25.46
N PRO A 65 -2.00 0.87 -25.28
CA PRO A 65 -1.00 0.79 -24.23
C PRO A 65 -1.47 1.31 -22.86
N ARG A 66 -0.91 0.75 -21.78
CA ARG A 66 -1.12 1.20 -20.40
C ARG A 66 0.17 1.69 -19.78
N THR A 67 0.06 2.58 -18.82
CA THR A 67 1.18 3.05 -18.00
C THR A 67 0.90 2.76 -16.53
N SER A 68 1.93 2.46 -15.76
CA SER A 68 1.83 2.15 -14.35
C SER A 68 2.79 3.01 -13.51
N GLY A 69 2.76 2.80 -12.20
CA GLY A 69 3.50 3.58 -11.21
C GLY A 69 2.59 4.58 -10.50
N TYR A 70 2.84 4.77 -9.20
CA TYR A 70 2.13 5.76 -8.37
C TYR A 70 2.93 6.15 -7.12
N SER A 71 4.05 5.51 -6.86
CA SER A 71 4.90 5.76 -5.70
C SER A 71 6.34 5.92 -6.15
N GLY A 72 6.94 7.06 -5.87
CA GLY A 72 8.31 7.33 -6.24
C GLY A 72 8.94 8.44 -5.40
N VAL A 73 10.21 8.68 -5.66
CA VAL A 73 11.03 9.73 -5.05
C VAL A 73 11.95 10.32 -6.09
N GLY A 74 12.24 11.58 -5.96
CA GLY A 74 13.17 12.25 -6.85
C GLY A 74 13.53 13.65 -6.37
N THR A 75 14.31 14.34 -7.20
CA THR A 75 14.76 15.71 -6.96
C THR A 75 14.09 16.65 -7.96
N VAL A 76 13.57 17.76 -7.48
CA VAL A 76 12.91 18.79 -8.30
C VAL A 76 13.92 19.44 -9.23
N ALA A 77 13.67 19.37 -10.54
CA ALA A 77 14.53 19.92 -11.59
C ALA A 77 14.04 21.26 -12.13
N ALA A 78 12.72 21.51 -12.12
CA ALA A 78 12.11 22.78 -12.50
C ALA A 78 10.74 22.94 -11.82
N ILE A 79 10.28 24.17 -11.69
CA ILE A 79 8.98 24.54 -11.11
C ILE A 79 8.25 25.54 -11.98
N GLY A 80 6.92 25.46 -12.00
CA GLY A 80 6.05 26.47 -12.59
C GLY A 80 5.95 27.75 -11.72
N ASN A 81 5.47 28.83 -12.29
CA ASN A 81 5.48 30.15 -11.65
C ASN A 81 4.55 30.27 -10.42
N ASP A 82 3.53 29.41 -10.32
CA ASP A 82 2.56 29.42 -9.22
C ASP A 82 2.89 28.42 -8.10
N VAL A 83 3.98 27.65 -8.24
CA VAL A 83 4.50 26.74 -7.20
C VAL A 83 5.04 27.57 -6.02
N LYS A 84 4.63 27.23 -4.77
CA LYS A 84 4.88 28.08 -3.60
C LYS A 84 5.73 27.41 -2.52
N ASN A 85 5.54 26.09 -2.31
CA ASN A 85 6.09 25.38 -1.14
C ASN A 85 7.28 24.48 -1.49
N ILE A 86 7.55 24.31 -2.78
CA ILE A 86 8.59 23.44 -3.33
C ILE A 86 9.57 24.24 -4.16
N ALA A 87 10.85 23.99 -3.99
CA ALA A 87 11.94 24.66 -4.72
C ALA A 87 12.75 23.66 -5.57
N VAL A 88 13.43 24.17 -6.59
CA VAL A 88 14.41 23.39 -7.36
C VAL A 88 15.49 22.87 -6.42
N GLY A 89 15.83 21.59 -6.52
CA GLY A 89 16.77 20.88 -5.64
C GLY A 89 16.12 20.20 -4.44
N ASP A 90 14.84 20.46 -4.12
CA ASP A 90 14.14 19.75 -3.06
C ASP A 90 13.98 18.25 -3.40
N ARG A 91 14.19 17.39 -2.41
CA ARG A 91 13.84 15.97 -2.49
C ARG A 91 12.36 15.81 -2.17
N VAL A 92 11.62 15.14 -3.05
CA VAL A 92 10.17 14.98 -2.91
C VAL A 92 9.72 13.54 -3.15
N ILE A 93 8.66 13.15 -2.44
CA ILE A 93 7.86 11.99 -2.79
C ILE A 93 7.01 12.34 -4.01
N ILE A 94 7.02 11.47 -5.01
CA ILE A 94 6.20 11.58 -6.22
C ILE A 94 4.91 10.78 -5.99
N CYS A 95 3.81 11.49 -5.70
CA CYS A 95 2.52 10.89 -5.48
C CYS A 95 1.77 10.73 -6.80
N PHE A 96 1.33 9.51 -7.09
CA PHE A 96 0.56 9.16 -8.30
C PHE A 96 1.29 9.44 -9.63
N GLY A 97 2.62 9.54 -9.59
CA GLY A 97 3.48 9.61 -10.78
C GLY A 97 3.56 8.28 -11.52
N LYS A 98 4.40 8.21 -12.52
CA LYS A 98 4.60 7.02 -13.36
C LYS A 98 6.02 6.50 -13.24
N HIS A 99 6.27 5.27 -13.76
CA HIS A 99 7.63 4.77 -13.94
C HIS A 99 8.30 5.48 -15.12
N LYS A 100 8.73 6.73 -14.86
CA LYS A 100 9.33 7.67 -15.80
C LYS A 100 10.66 8.19 -15.29
N GLN A 101 11.56 8.55 -16.20
CA GLN A 101 12.82 9.22 -15.86
C GLN A 101 12.57 10.62 -15.24
N TYR A 102 11.61 11.36 -15.79
CA TYR A 102 11.12 12.62 -15.24
C TYR A 102 9.61 12.54 -15.08
N ASN A 103 9.09 12.93 -13.94
CA ASN A 103 7.66 13.08 -13.70
C ASN A 103 7.29 14.56 -13.67
N ILE A 104 6.29 14.93 -14.46
CA ILE A 104 5.60 16.23 -14.37
C ILE A 104 4.37 15.99 -13.52
N ILE A 105 4.29 16.64 -12.37
CA ILE A 105 3.18 16.49 -11.42
C ILE A 105 2.79 17.86 -10.85
N LYS A 106 1.53 18.00 -10.43
CA LYS A 106 1.10 19.18 -9.69
C LYS A 106 1.80 19.26 -8.34
N GLU A 107 2.04 20.47 -7.83
CA GLU A 107 2.63 20.68 -6.51
C GLU A 107 1.93 19.86 -5.41
N CYS A 108 0.59 19.80 -5.41
CA CYS A 108 -0.20 19.03 -4.43
C CYS A 108 0.00 17.51 -4.49
N ASN A 109 0.63 16.99 -5.53
CA ASN A 109 1.03 15.59 -5.68
C ASN A 109 2.51 15.35 -5.33
N ALA A 110 3.16 16.32 -4.72
CA ALA A 110 4.53 16.18 -4.23
C ALA A 110 4.58 16.45 -2.74
N VAL A 111 5.26 15.60 -1.99
CA VAL A 111 5.49 15.81 -0.55
C VAL A 111 6.98 15.98 -0.32
N LYS A 112 7.38 17.15 0.16
CA LYS A 112 8.79 17.44 0.49
C LYS A 112 9.27 16.51 1.60
N ILE A 113 10.47 15.93 1.43
CA ILE A 113 11.10 15.05 2.42
C ILE A 113 11.87 15.90 3.42
N PRO A 114 11.39 16.01 4.69
CA PRO A 114 12.03 16.88 5.68
C PRO A 114 13.22 16.24 6.40
N TYR A 115 13.62 15.01 6.02
CA TYR A 115 14.65 14.22 6.71
C TYR A 115 15.69 13.71 5.73
N ASP A 116 16.91 14.23 5.80
CA ASP A 116 18.03 13.80 4.95
C ASP A 116 18.49 12.37 5.22
N SER A 117 18.22 11.87 6.43
CA SER A 117 18.60 10.51 6.84
C SER A 117 17.85 9.39 6.12
N ILE A 118 16.72 9.68 5.44
CA ILE A 118 15.93 8.65 4.78
C ILE A 118 16.53 8.33 3.40
N PRO A 119 16.98 7.07 3.17
CA PRO A 119 17.47 6.66 1.86
C PRO A 119 16.37 6.72 0.80
N SER A 120 16.70 7.19 -0.42
CA SER A 120 15.70 7.35 -1.50
C SER A 120 14.98 6.04 -1.84
N LYS A 121 15.67 4.88 -1.79
CA LYS A 121 15.03 3.58 -2.03
C LYS A 121 13.91 3.27 -1.02
N GLN A 122 14.05 3.66 0.26
CA GLN A 122 12.98 3.52 1.26
C GLN A 122 11.90 4.60 1.07
N ALA A 123 12.30 5.85 0.80
CA ALA A 123 11.38 6.95 0.54
C ALA A 123 10.42 6.65 -0.64
N ALA A 124 10.88 5.91 -1.66
CA ALA A 124 10.05 5.49 -2.79
C ALA A 124 8.81 4.66 -2.39
N LEU A 125 8.82 3.99 -1.23
CA LEU A 125 7.70 3.20 -0.71
C LEU A 125 6.68 4.03 0.09
N THR A 126 6.89 5.34 0.26
CA THR A 126 6.03 6.19 1.09
C THR A 126 4.57 6.17 0.65
N VAL A 127 4.27 6.37 -0.64
CA VAL A 127 2.87 6.36 -1.13
C VAL A 127 2.22 5.00 -0.93
N ILE A 128 2.92 3.91 -1.23
CA ILE A 128 2.45 2.54 -0.95
C ILE A 128 2.11 2.38 0.54
N SER A 129 2.95 2.91 1.42
CA SER A 129 2.76 2.83 2.87
C SER A 129 1.53 3.60 3.37
N THR A 130 1.12 4.67 2.66
CA THR A 130 -0.10 5.39 3.03
C THR A 130 -1.37 4.56 2.90
N PHE A 131 -1.36 3.50 2.07
CA PHE A 131 -2.49 2.58 1.97
C PHE A 131 -2.60 1.73 3.23
N SER A 132 -1.49 1.16 3.69
CA SER A 132 -1.42 0.43 4.95
C SER A 132 -1.74 1.34 6.15
N MET A 133 -1.23 2.59 6.14
CA MET A 133 -1.54 3.58 7.16
C MET A 133 -3.05 3.85 7.24
N LEU A 134 -3.72 4.05 6.10
CA LEU A 134 -5.17 4.22 6.04
C LEU A 134 -5.90 2.98 6.57
N GLY A 135 -5.49 1.77 6.15
CA GLY A 135 -6.07 0.51 6.61
C GLY A 135 -6.03 0.39 8.13
N VAL A 136 -4.88 0.63 8.73
CA VAL A 136 -4.71 0.60 10.20
C VAL A 136 -5.49 1.74 10.88
N ARG A 137 -5.44 2.99 10.37
CA ARG A 137 -6.22 4.12 10.95
C ARG A 137 -7.72 3.85 10.98
N LYS A 138 -8.26 3.20 9.94
CA LYS A 138 -9.69 2.84 9.87
C LYS A 138 -10.13 1.95 11.03
N THR A 139 -9.24 1.11 11.55
CA THR A 139 -9.56 0.27 12.71
C THR A 139 -9.60 1.03 14.03
N GLN A 140 -9.14 2.30 14.05
CA GLN A 140 -9.08 3.11 15.28
C GLN A 140 -8.47 2.33 16.46
N LEU A 141 -7.34 1.64 16.19
CA LEU A 141 -6.63 0.86 17.19
C LEU A 141 -6.32 1.69 18.44
N GLU A 142 -6.65 1.17 19.60
CA GLU A 142 -6.19 1.69 20.88
C GLU A 142 -4.98 0.94 21.42
N ILE A 143 -4.15 1.61 22.22
CA ILE A 143 -2.93 1.00 22.79
C ILE A 143 -3.32 -0.20 23.65
N GLY A 144 -2.69 -1.35 23.39
CA GLY A 144 -2.92 -2.61 24.11
C GLY A 144 -3.99 -3.51 23.49
N GLU A 145 -4.73 -3.06 22.47
CA GLU A 145 -5.60 -3.92 21.69
C GLU A 145 -4.81 -4.91 20.83
N SER A 146 -5.42 -6.05 20.56
CA SER A 146 -4.88 -7.07 19.65
C SER A 146 -5.17 -6.70 18.19
N ALA A 147 -4.19 -6.96 17.32
CA ALA A 147 -4.35 -6.71 15.89
C ALA A 147 -3.96 -7.92 15.03
N MET A 148 -4.68 -8.11 13.92
CA MET A 148 -4.40 -9.15 12.94
C MET A 148 -4.29 -8.55 11.53
N VAL A 149 -3.30 -9.03 10.77
CA VAL A 149 -3.11 -8.68 9.36
C VAL A 149 -3.28 -9.93 8.51
N MET A 150 -4.30 -9.95 7.66
CA MET A 150 -4.60 -11.05 6.73
C MET A 150 -4.00 -10.78 5.36
N GLY A 151 -2.94 -11.52 5.02
CA GLY A 151 -2.15 -11.34 3.80
C GLY A 151 -0.87 -10.52 4.03
N LEU A 152 0.29 -11.12 3.75
CA LEU A 152 1.61 -10.56 4.02
C LEU A 152 2.36 -10.20 2.72
N GLY A 153 1.65 -9.61 1.76
CA GLY A 153 2.29 -8.85 0.68
C GLY A 153 2.89 -7.54 1.22
N ILE A 154 3.42 -6.70 0.34
CA ILE A 154 4.08 -5.44 0.75
C ILE A 154 3.20 -4.58 1.67
N LEU A 155 1.90 -4.44 1.37
CA LEU A 155 0.96 -3.68 2.19
C LEU A 155 0.76 -4.31 3.58
N GLY A 156 0.64 -5.64 3.64
CA GLY A 156 0.46 -6.35 4.91
C GLY A 156 1.70 -6.27 5.81
N LEU A 157 2.89 -6.46 5.26
CA LEU A 157 4.13 -6.33 6.00
C LEU A 157 4.34 -4.91 6.55
N ILE A 158 3.93 -3.89 5.79
CA ILE A 158 3.93 -2.50 6.27
C ILE A 158 2.87 -2.31 7.37
N ALA A 159 1.66 -2.88 7.22
CA ALA A 159 0.60 -2.79 8.23
C ALA A 159 1.03 -3.44 9.57
N VAL A 160 1.75 -4.58 9.54
CA VAL A 160 2.34 -5.20 10.74
C VAL A 160 3.21 -4.22 11.51
N GLN A 161 4.13 -3.54 10.83
CA GLN A 161 5.00 -2.55 11.48
C GLN A 161 4.21 -1.35 12.02
N ILE A 162 3.17 -0.88 11.30
CA ILE A 162 2.33 0.24 11.74
C ILE A 162 1.53 -0.14 12.98
N TYR A 163 0.93 -1.33 13.04
CA TYR A 163 0.24 -1.83 14.23
C TYR A 163 1.19 -1.92 15.43
N LYS A 164 2.40 -2.46 15.22
CA LYS A 164 3.42 -2.53 16.28
C LYS A 164 3.82 -1.13 16.77
N ALA A 165 4.06 -0.19 15.85
CA ALA A 165 4.37 1.20 16.19
C ALA A 165 3.20 1.92 16.87
N GLY A 166 1.95 1.51 16.60
CA GLY A 166 0.71 2.02 17.19
C GLY A 166 0.39 1.44 18.56
N GLY A 167 1.12 0.44 19.04
CA GLY A 167 0.94 -0.15 20.37
C GLY A 167 -0.03 -1.34 20.41
N ALA A 168 -0.29 -2.01 19.29
CA ALA A 168 -1.05 -3.26 19.29
C ALA A 168 -0.31 -4.39 20.03
N VAL A 169 -1.03 -5.19 20.81
CA VAL A 169 -0.50 -6.34 21.57
C VAL A 169 -1.59 -7.42 21.73
N PRO A 170 -1.40 -8.63 21.13
CA PRO A 170 -0.38 -8.98 20.15
C PRO A 170 -0.67 -8.47 18.75
N VAL A 171 0.38 -8.43 17.89
CA VAL A 171 0.25 -8.32 16.45
C VAL A 171 0.37 -9.71 15.84
N ILE A 172 -0.70 -10.18 15.19
CA ILE A 172 -0.80 -11.49 14.56
C ILE A 172 -0.74 -11.32 13.04
N ALA A 173 0.28 -11.88 12.41
CA ALA A 173 0.47 -11.86 10.97
C ALA A 173 -0.01 -13.17 10.34
N VAL A 174 -0.75 -13.12 9.22
CA VAL A 174 -1.38 -14.29 8.62
C VAL A 174 -1.13 -14.38 7.12
N ASP A 175 -0.52 -15.46 6.67
CA ASP A 175 -0.30 -15.74 5.23
C ASP A 175 -0.03 -17.25 5.05
N PRO A 176 -0.48 -17.90 3.95
CA PRO A 176 -0.13 -19.28 3.67
C PRO A 176 1.36 -19.49 3.35
N ASN A 177 2.07 -18.45 2.90
CA ASN A 177 3.49 -18.54 2.55
C ASN A 177 4.39 -18.47 3.81
N PRO A 178 5.19 -19.52 4.11
CA PRO A 178 6.03 -19.57 5.32
C PRO A 178 7.14 -18.52 5.33
N GLU A 179 7.70 -18.14 4.17
CA GLU A 179 8.76 -17.13 4.09
C GLU A 179 8.21 -15.75 4.45
N ARG A 180 6.99 -15.42 3.99
CA ARG A 180 6.31 -14.16 4.36
C ARG A 180 5.97 -14.13 5.84
N ARG A 181 5.54 -15.26 6.42
CA ARG A 181 5.30 -15.38 7.86
C ARG A 181 6.57 -15.14 8.67
N GLN A 182 7.71 -15.74 8.25
CA GLN A 182 9.00 -15.51 8.92
C GLN A 182 9.42 -14.03 8.81
N LEU A 183 9.28 -13.42 7.63
CA LEU A 183 9.59 -12.01 7.44
C LEU A 183 8.71 -11.11 8.33
N ALA A 184 7.43 -11.44 8.52
CA ALA A 184 6.55 -10.70 9.42
C ALA A 184 7.03 -10.73 10.89
N ILE A 185 7.51 -11.87 11.37
CA ILE A 185 8.16 -11.98 12.69
C ILE A 185 9.41 -11.11 12.76
N ASP A 186 10.26 -11.18 11.74
CA ASP A 186 11.54 -10.44 11.67
C ASP A 186 11.36 -8.92 11.66
N ILE A 187 10.17 -8.42 11.31
CA ILE A 187 9.83 -7.00 11.27
C ILE A 187 8.87 -6.55 12.38
N GLY A 188 8.55 -7.43 13.33
CA GLY A 188 7.89 -7.06 14.56
C GLY A 188 6.52 -7.67 14.85
N ALA A 189 6.02 -8.63 14.06
CA ALA A 189 4.85 -9.42 14.45
C ALA A 189 5.18 -10.26 15.69
N ASP A 190 4.23 -10.37 16.62
CA ASP A 190 4.40 -11.20 17.82
C ASP A 190 4.12 -12.67 17.51
N TYR A 191 3.21 -12.94 16.55
CA TYR A 191 2.88 -14.28 16.05
C TYR A 191 2.66 -14.26 14.54
N ALA A 192 2.92 -15.42 13.91
CA ALA A 192 2.63 -15.60 12.49
C ALA A 192 1.94 -16.97 12.29
N LEU A 193 0.77 -16.97 11.62
CA LEU A 193 -0.10 -18.13 11.49
C LEU A 193 -0.39 -18.45 10.02
N ASP A 194 -0.61 -19.76 9.77
CA ASP A 194 -1.08 -20.26 8.49
C ASP A 194 -2.63 -20.35 8.51
N PRO A 195 -3.35 -19.63 7.64
CA PRO A 195 -4.81 -19.68 7.61
C PRO A 195 -5.36 -20.98 7.01
N THR A 196 -4.50 -21.86 6.48
CA THR A 196 -4.90 -23.15 5.94
C THR A 196 -4.95 -24.27 7.00
N GLU A 197 -4.41 -24.02 8.19
CA GLU A 197 -4.50 -24.96 9.33
C GLU A 197 -5.94 -25.03 9.85
N ALA A 198 -6.41 -26.26 10.17
CA ALA A 198 -7.81 -26.49 10.55
C ALA A 198 -8.20 -25.80 11.87
N ASP A 199 -7.25 -25.57 12.77
CA ASP A 199 -7.42 -24.95 14.08
C ASP A 199 -7.06 -23.44 14.08
N PHE A 200 -6.92 -22.81 12.90
CA PHE A 200 -6.46 -21.43 12.75
C PHE A 200 -7.22 -20.44 13.64
N ALA A 201 -8.57 -20.45 13.58
CA ALA A 201 -9.38 -19.53 14.37
C ALA A 201 -9.26 -19.77 15.89
N ASP A 202 -9.15 -21.04 16.30
CA ASP A 202 -8.95 -21.40 17.71
C ASP A 202 -7.59 -20.95 18.22
N ARG A 203 -6.54 -21.05 17.41
CA ARG A 203 -5.21 -20.52 17.73
C ARG A 203 -5.22 -19.01 17.91
N VAL A 204 -5.90 -18.27 17.01
CA VAL A 204 -6.05 -16.81 17.16
C VAL A 204 -6.75 -16.49 18.49
N LYS A 205 -7.83 -17.20 18.84
CA LYS A 205 -8.54 -17.02 20.12
C LYS A 205 -7.65 -17.34 21.32
N GLN A 206 -6.86 -18.41 21.26
CA GLN A 206 -5.89 -18.73 22.33
C GLN A 206 -4.89 -17.61 22.57
N LEU A 207 -4.34 -17.02 21.49
CA LEU A 207 -3.39 -15.91 21.56
C LEU A 207 -4.02 -14.60 22.08
N THR A 208 -5.35 -14.49 22.07
CA THR A 208 -6.12 -13.32 22.49
C THR A 208 -6.97 -13.61 23.75
N LEU A 209 -6.54 -14.53 24.59
CA LEU A 209 -7.20 -14.91 25.85
C LEU A 209 -8.66 -15.37 25.67
N GLY A 210 -8.98 -16.01 24.56
CA GLY A 210 -10.31 -16.51 24.21
C GLY A 210 -11.25 -15.49 23.61
N LYS A 211 -10.85 -14.22 23.48
CA LYS A 211 -11.73 -13.13 23.03
C LYS A 211 -11.81 -12.97 21.51
N GLY A 212 -10.76 -13.30 20.79
CA GLY A 212 -10.56 -12.91 19.39
C GLY A 212 -9.81 -11.58 19.26
N VAL A 213 -9.58 -11.12 18.04
CA VAL A 213 -8.82 -9.89 17.74
C VAL A 213 -9.71 -8.67 17.71
N ASP A 214 -9.21 -7.53 18.21
CA ASP A 214 -9.93 -6.26 18.29
C ASP A 214 -9.88 -5.48 16.97
N ALA A 215 -8.76 -5.55 16.24
CA ALA A 215 -8.53 -4.84 14.99
C ALA A 215 -7.99 -5.79 13.90
N VAL A 216 -8.58 -5.74 12.71
CA VAL A 216 -8.14 -6.55 11.57
C VAL A 216 -7.91 -5.66 10.36
N THR A 217 -6.79 -5.85 9.67
CA THR A 217 -6.59 -5.32 8.31
C THR A 217 -6.55 -6.49 7.33
N GLU A 218 -7.61 -6.61 6.51
CA GLU A 218 -7.68 -7.59 5.42
C GLU A 218 -6.97 -6.99 4.19
N VAL A 219 -5.89 -7.63 3.75
CA VAL A 219 -4.99 -7.12 2.69
C VAL A 219 -4.89 -8.06 1.51
N SER A 220 -5.35 -9.29 1.67
CA SER A 220 -5.23 -10.33 0.62
C SER A 220 -6.17 -10.07 -0.56
N GLY A 221 -7.34 -9.46 -0.31
CA GLY A 221 -8.41 -9.33 -1.29
C GLY A 221 -9.05 -10.65 -1.68
N VAL A 222 -8.86 -11.70 -0.88
CA VAL A 222 -9.44 -13.03 -1.07
C VAL A 222 -10.69 -13.16 -0.20
N ASP A 223 -11.82 -13.51 -0.80
CA ASP A 223 -13.11 -13.65 -0.12
C ASP A 223 -13.06 -14.63 1.07
N LYS A 224 -12.45 -15.80 0.90
CA LYS A 224 -12.27 -16.77 1.98
C LYS A 224 -11.46 -16.21 3.14
N ALA A 225 -10.44 -15.39 2.89
CA ALA A 225 -9.64 -14.78 3.94
C ALA A 225 -10.46 -13.78 4.77
N LEU A 226 -11.39 -13.05 4.15
CA LEU A 226 -12.31 -12.19 4.88
C LEU A 226 -13.23 -12.99 5.81
N VAL A 227 -13.80 -14.11 5.35
CA VAL A 227 -14.63 -14.99 6.18
C VAL A 227 -13.83 -15.49 7.38
N GLN A 228 -12.61 -16.00 7.15
CA GLN A 228 -11.73 -16.47 8.23
C GLN A 228 -11.34 -15.33 9.20
N ALA A 229 -11.14 -14.12 8.69
CA ALA A 229 -10.87 -12.96 9.53
C ALA A 229 -12.04 -12.64 10.48
N LEU A 230 -13.28 -12.73 9.98
CA LEU A 230 -14.49 -12.52 10.78
C LEU A 230 -14.66 -13.58 11.87
N ASP A 231 -14.29 -14.84 11.60
CA ASP A 231 -14.31 -15.93 12.60
C ASP A 231 -13.33 -15.72 13.75
N CYS A 232 -12.29 -14.92 13.51
CA CYS A 232 -11.26 -14.57 14.49
C CYS A 232 -11.58 -13.31 15.32
N CYS A 233 -12.62 -12.58 14.98
CA CYS A 233 -12.95 -11.29 15.59
C CYS A 233 -13.44 -11.41 17.04
N ALA A 234 -13.02 -10.47 17.88
CA ALA A 234 -13.66 -10.19 19.15
C ALA A 234 -15.02 -9.51 18.96
N LYS A 235 -15.82 -9.41 20.04
CA LYS A 235 -16.99 -8.53 20.04
C LYS A 235 -16.55 -7.08 19.80
N PHE A 236 -17.30 -6.39 18.93
CA PHE A 236 -17.04 -5.00 18.53
C PHE A 236 -15.73 -4.78 17.78
N ALA A 237 -15.13 -5.83 17.23
CA ALA A 237 -13.94 -5.73 16.41
C ALA A 237 -14.16 -4.86 15.17
N ARG A 238 -13.07 -4.29 14.66
CA ARG A 238 -13.07 -3.43 13.47
C ARG A 238 -12.22 -4.09 12.39
N VAL A 239 -12.88 -4.41 11.27
CA VAL A 239 -12.27 -5.07 10.11
C VAL A 239 -12.11 -4.07 8.97
N SER A 240 -10.91 -3.70 8.65
CA SER A 240 -10.56 -2.79 7.55
C SER A 240 -10.30 -3.57 6.27
N LEU A 241 -11.07 -3.30 5.21
CA LEU A 241 -10.89 -3.88 3.88
C LEU A 241 -9.89 -3.04 3.08
N LEU A 242 -8.62 -3.39 3.15
CA LEU A 242 -7.54 -2.77 2.39
C LEU A 242 -7.26 -3.51 1.08
N GLY A 243 -7.36 -4.83 1.09
CA GLY A 243 -7.25 -5.67 -0.10
C GLY A 243 -8.39 -5.43 -1.09
N CYS A 244 -8.09 -5.50 -2.38
CA CYS A 244 -9.09 -5.32 -3.42
C CYS A 244 -9.83 -6.64 -3.70
N THR A 245 -10.89 -6.92 -2.97
CA THR A 245 -11.80 -8.04 -3.26
C THR A 245 -12.63 -7.67 -4.50
N ARG A 246 -12.25 -8.19 -5.66
CA ARG A 246 -12.85 -7.85 -6.96
C ARG A 246 -14.04 -8.72 -7.35
N LYS A 247 -14.37 -9.72 -6.53
CA LYS A 247 -15.49 -10.65 -6.71
C LYS A 247 -16.47 -10.50 -5.55
N PRO A 248 -17.78 -10.72 -5.79
CA PRO A 248 -18.75 -10.81 -4.69
C PRO A 248 -18.38 -11.94 -3.73
N CYS A 249 -18.51 -11.71 -2.44
CA CYS A 249 -18.40 -12.73 -1.39
C CYS A 249 -19.79 -13.09 -0.88
N SER A 250 -20.20 -14.35 -1.02
CA SER A 250 -21.51 -14.86 -0.58
C SER A 250 -21.43 -15.76 0.66
N GLU A 251 -20.24 -16.02 1.18
CA GLU A 251 -20.00 -16.98 2.28
C GLU A 251 -20.01 -16.33 3.67
N ILE A 252 -20.30 -15.03 3.79
CA ILE A 252 -20.36 -14.34 5.08
C ILE A 252 -21.71 -14.63 5.75
N ASP A 253 -21.67 -15.23 6.94
CA ASP A 253 -22.83 -15.30 7.83
C ASP A 253 -22.96 -13.97 8.60
N PHE A 254 -23.68 -13.03 8.01
CA PHE A 254 -23.83 -11.71 8.60
C PHE A 254 -24.47 -11.73 10.00
N TYR A 255 -25.31 -12.70 10.32
CA TYR A 255 -25.92 -12.78 11.64
C TYR A 255 -24.93 -13.13 12.72
N HIS A 256 -24.13 -14.20 12.52
CA HIS A 256 -23.22 -14.71 13.56
C HIS A 256 -21.86 -13.99 13.53
N GLN A 257 -21.37 -13.57 12.35
CA GLN A 257 -20.04 -12.98 12.22
C GLN A 257 -20.01 -11.46 12.34
N VAL A 258 -21.14 -10.77 12.07
CA VAL A 258 -21.18 -9.30 12.03
C VAL A 258 -22.23 -8.73 12.99
N HIS A 259 -23.52 -9.11 12.81
CA HIS A 259 -24.64 -8.51 13.53
C HIS A 259 -24.60 -8.81 15.03
N TYR A 260 -24.54 -10.09 15.41
CA TYR A 260 -24.57 -10.50 16.81
C TYR A 260 -23.33 -10.04 17.61
N PRO A 261 -22.09 -10.18 17.10
CA PRO A 261 -20.89 -9.71 17.80
C PRO A 261 -20.70 -8.19 17.69
N GLY A 262 -21.44 -7.48 16.84
CA GLY A 262 -21.28 -6.04 16.64
C GLY A 262 -20.01 -5.65 15.89
N VAL A 263 -19.50 -6.52 15.01
CA VAL A 263 -18.30 -6.26 14.20
C VAL A 263 -18.58 -5.14 13.20
N VAL A 264 -17.61 -4.24 13.03
CA VAL A 264 -17.69 -3.15 12.04
C VAL A 264 -16.76 -3.46 10.87
N ILE A 265 -17.31 -3.48 9.65
CA ILE A 265 -16.54 -3.64 8.41
C ILE A 265 -16.34 -2.26 7.76
N LEU A 266 -15.09 -1.89 7.48
CA LEU A 266 -14.68 -0.56 7.07
C LEU A 266 -13.95 -0.59 5.72
N GLY A 267 -14.41 0.17 4.74
CA GLY A 267 -13.70 0.35 3.48
C GLY A 267 -12.44 1.20 3.66
N ALA A 268 -11.30 0.73 3.15
CA ALA A 268 -10.00 1.39 3.27
C ALA A 268 -9.34 1.66 1.90
N ASN A 269 -10.15 1.99 0.90
CA ASN A 269 -9.61 2.44 -0.38
C ASN A 269 -8.90 3.80 -0.21
N THR A 270 -7.81 4.02 -0.94
CA THR A 270 -6.99 5.23 -0.84
C THR A 270 -7.78 6.54 -1.06
N TRP A 271 -8.88 6.49 -1.80
CA TRP A 271 -9.77 7.63 -2.00
C TRP A 271 -10.81 7.83 -0.90
N ALA A 272 -10.92 6.88 0.06
CA ALA A 272 -11.84 6.98 1.20
C ALA A 272 -11.21 7.75 2.37
N ARG A 273 -10.64 8.93 2.08
CA ARG A 273 -9.94 9.83 3.02
C ARG A 273 -10.32 11.29 2.80
N PRO A 274 -10.11 12.18 3.78
CA PRO A 274 -10.25 13.62 3.60
C PRO A 274 -9.29 14.15 2.54
N LEU A 275 -9.72 15.14 1.77
CA LEU A 275 -8.90 15.79 0.75
C LEU A 275 -8.12 17.00 1.30
N LEU A 276 -8.70 17.76 2.22
CA LEU A 276 -8.18 19.08 2.64
C LEU A 276 -7.63 19.07 4.07
N GLU A 277 -8.35 18.46 5.02
CA GLU A 277 -8.00 18.51 6.44
C GLU A 277 -8.09 17.14 7.09
N SER A 278 -7.06 16.78 7.85
CA SER A 278 -7.03 15.57 8.67
C SER A 278 -7.89 15.74 9.92
N ARG A 279 -8.51 14.62 10.35
CA ARG A 279 -9.28 14.53 11.59
C ARG A 279 -9.00 13.19 12.27
N PRO A 280 -9.32 13.01 13.55
CA PRO A 280 -9.14 11.74 14.24
C PRO A 280 -9.71 10.55 13.43
N GLY A 281 -8.89 9.52 13.23
CA GLY A 281 -9.24 8.33 12.45
C GLY A 281 -9.28 8.50 10.92
N ALA A 282 -9.06 9.71 10.38
CA ALA A 282 -9.11 9.97 8.94
C ALA A 282 -8.17 11.12 8.54
N TRP A 283 -7.01 10.77 8.02
CA TRP A 283 -5.96 11.72 7.62
C TRP A 283 -5.92 11.93 6.11
N THR A 284 -5.44 13.12 5.69
CA THR A 284 -5.15 13.41 4.28
C THR A 284 -4.03 12.52 3.77
N HIS A 285 -3.87 12.44 2.45
CA HIS A 285 -2.78 11.70 1.85
C HIS A 285 -1.41 12.28 2.21
N GLU A 286 -1.29 13.61 2.21
CA GLU A 286 -0.07 14.33 2.55
C GLU A 286 0.34 14.08 4.00
N ASP A 287 -0.58 14.20 4.95
CA ASP A 287 -0.31 13.95 6.37
C ASP A 287 0.09 12.49 6.63
N ASP A 288 -0.49 11.53 5.91
CA ASP A 288 -0.07 10.13 5.99
C ASP A 288 1.34 9.94 5.40
N CYS A 289 1.70 10.62 4.30
CA CYS A 289 3.07 10.60 3.77
C CYS A 289 4.06 11.15 4.79
N LEU A 290 3.76 12.30 5.40
CA LEU A 290 4.61 12.92 6.43
C LEU A 290 4.73 12.03 7.68
N ALA A 291 3.66 11.34 8.08
CA ALA A 291 3.70 10.38 9.18
C ALA A 291 4.60 9.19 8.86
N VAL A 292 4.51 8.62 7.66
CA VAL A 292 5.39 7.54 7.21
C VAL A 292 6.86 7.99 7.23
N LEU A 293 7.16 9.17 6.66
CA LEU A 293 8.52 9.72 6.66
C LEU A 293 9.05 9.94 8.08
N LYS A 294 8.22 10.45 9.00
CA LYS A 294 8.59 10.60 10.42
C LYS A 294 8.91 9.25 11.08
N LEU A 295 8.09 8.23 10.83
CA LEU A 295 8.31 6.89 11.38
C LEU A 295 9.57 6.24 10.81
N LEU A 296 9.88 6.45 9.53
CA LEU A 296 11.14 6.01 8.92
C LEU A 296 12.34 6.73 9.55
N ALA A 297 12.30 8.06 9.67
CA ALA A 297 13.39 8.86 10.22
C ALA A 297 13.70 8.50 11.68
N THR A 298 12.69 8.03 12.44
CA THR A 298 12.84 7.62 13.85
C THR A 298 13.09 6.12 14.03
N GLY A 299 13.22 5.35 12.94
CA GLY A 299 13.46 3.91 12.98
C GLY A 299 12.28 3.07 13.49
N ARG A 300 11.08 3.66 13.60
CA ARG A 300 9.85 2.92 13.96
C ARG A 300 9.24 2.17 12.80
N LEU A 301 9.55 2.56 11.57
CA LEU A 301 9.37 1.79 10.35
C LEU A 301 10.73 1.58 9.69
N SER A 302 10.91 0.44 9.03
CA SER A 302 12.04 0.15 8.17
C SER A 302 11.59 -0.67 6.98
N PHE A 303 12.03 -0.29 5.79
CA PHE A 303 11.73 -1.03 4.57
C PHE A 303 12.93 -1.82 4.03
N ASP A 304 14.06 -1.83 4.74
CA ASP A 304 15.27 -2.51 4.28
C ASP A 304 15.04 -4.01 4.00
N LYS A 305 14.31 -4.70 4.89
CA LYS A 305 13.96 -6.11 4.71
C LYS A 305 12.82 -6.33 3.69
N LEU A 306 12.09 -5.27 3.32
CA LEU A 306 10.98 -5.34 2.36
C LEU A 306 11.43 -5.09 0.92
N ILE A 307 12.58 -4.43 0.73
CA ILE A 307 13.15 -4.14 -0.58
C ILE A 307 14.05 -5.30 -0.98
N ASN A 308 13.49 -6.29 -1.65
CA ASN A 308 14.24 -7.48 -2.05
C ASN A 308 15.17 -7.21 -3.23
N GLU A 309 14.75 -6.35 -4.16
CA GLU A 309 15.45 -6.12 -5.42
C GLU A 309 15.35 -4.65 -5.86
N VAL A 310 16.38 -4.21 -6.57
CA VAL A 310 16.42 -2.91 -7.25
C VAL A 310 16.91 -3.15 -8.68
N HIS A 311 16.13 -2.72 -9.66
CA HIS A 311 16.41 -2.93 -11.07
C HIS A 311 16.56 -1.62 -11.83
N SER A 312 17.36 -1.66 -12.90
CA SER A 312 17.37 -0.59 -13.88
C SER A 312 16.07 -0.62 -14.71
N PRO A 313 15.49 0.54 -15.10
CA PRO A 313 14.32 0.56 -15.98
C PRO A 313 14.49 -0.19 -17.30
N ILE A 314 15.73 -0.39 -17.78
CA ILE A 314 16.03 -1.18 -18.99
C ILE A 314 15.68 -2.66 -18.82
N ASP A 315 15.68 -3.16 -17.57
CA ASP A 315 15.35 -4.54 -17.24
C ASP A 315 13.85 -4.78 -17.09
N ALA A 316 13.02 -3.75 -17.29
CA ALA A 316 11.56 -3.84 -17.12
C ALA A 316 10.93 -5.04 -17.85
N PRO A 317 11.27 -5.37 -19.11
CA PRO A 317 10.68 -6.54 -19.77
C PRO A 317 10.86 -7.83 -18.96
N LYS A 318 12.06 -8.10 -18.46
CA LYS A 318 12.39 -9.31 -17.68
C LYS A 318 11.74 -9.29 -16.28
N VAL A 319 11.74 -8.13 -15.64
CA VAL A 319 11.13 -7.97 -14.30
C VAL A 319 9.63 -8.23 -14.35
N TYR A 320 8.94 -7.68 -15.35
CA TYR A 320 7.50 -7.87 -15.50
C TYR A 320 7.13 -9.25 -16.01
N GLU A 321 7.96 -9.90 -16.84
CA GLU A 321 7.79 -11.30 -17.23
C GLU A 321 7.79 -12.21 -15.99
N ARG A 322 8.79 -12.06 -15.11
CA ARG A 322 8.84 -12.80 -13.83
C ARG A 322 7.64 -12.47 -12.93
N LEU A 323 7.26 -11.21 -12.82
CA LEU A 323 6.12 -10.80 -12.00
C LEU A 323 4.81 -11.47 -12.43
N VAL A 324 4.64 -11.79 -13.69
CA VAL A 324 3.44 -12.47 -14.21
C VAL A 324 3.51 -13.97 -13.99
N SER A 325 4.70 -14.58 -14.01
CA SER A 325 4.89 -16.04 -13.83
C SER A 325 4.79 -16.49 -12.36
N ASP A 326 5.14 -15.64 -11.43
CA ASP A 326 5.07 -15.86 -9.95
C ASP A 326 3.65 -15.60 -9.41
#